data_67ad3a0f5b727f44b4ed12145fac3803
#
_entry.id   67ad3a0f5b727f44b4ed12145fac3803
#
_cell.length_a   1.000
_cell.length_b   1.000
_cell.length_c   1.000
_cell.angle_alpha   90.00
_cell.angle_beta   90.00
_cell.angle_gamma   90.00
#
_symmetry.space_group_name_H-M   'P 1'
#
loop_
_entity.id
_entity.type
_entity.pdbx_description
1 polymer ?
#
loop_
_entity_poly.entity_id
_entity_poly.type
_entity_poly.pdbx_seq_one_letter_code
_entity_poly.pdbx_strand_id
1 'polypeptide(L)'
;GKGVGYCNGIGNALIESMDLKIGGNLIDRHSSIWMDIKRELFTKPGTLAVHNDILRKYADEDYNWDTFRTGGKIHIPLQFWFCNYGSGQNNTFVLPITSINNQTIELTFKISGINDLISVQDDGSGTLTDSSYSIANATLLVDYITLEKEDRIELQSQKLQNYLITQV
;
A
#
# COMPACT_ATOMS: atom_id res chain seq x y z
N GLY A 1 5.43 -8.32 33.03
CA GLY A 1 4.70 -9.20 32.12
C GLY A 1 5.17 -8.97 30.71
N LYS A 2 5.35 -10.03 29.95
CA LYS A 2 5.80 -9.96 28.54
C LYS A 2 4.76 -9.26 27.68
N GLY A 3 5.17 -8.22 26.98
CA GLY A 3 4.35 -7.54 26.00
C GLY A 3 4.65 -8.08 24.61
N VAL A 4 3.64 -8.54 23.88
CA VAL A 4 3.71 -8.82 22.45
C VAL A 4 2.80 -7.82 21.77
N GLY A 5 3.32 -7.10 20.80
CA GLY A 5 2.57 -6.12 20.04
C GLY A 5 3.00 -6.13 18.58
N TYR A 6 2.24 -5.46 17.74
CA TYR A 6 2.62 -5.25 16.35
C TYR A 6 3.82 -4.29 16.26
N CYS A 7 4.63 -4.45 15.22
CA CYS A 7 5.71 -3.50 14.95
C CYS A 7 5.16 -2.10 14.63
N ASN A 8 5.97 -1.08 14.90
CA ASN A 8 5.61 0.29 14.56
C ASN A 8 5.53 0.45 13.02
N GLY A 9 4.45 1.03 12.52
CA GLY A 9 4.22 1.15 11.08
C GLY A 9 3.75 -0.16 10.43
N ILE A 10 3.00 -0.97 11.16
CA ILE A 10 2.48 -2.27 10.71
C ILE A 10 1.85 -2.23 9.32
N GLY A 11 1.23 -1.10 8.91
CA GLY A 11 0.60 -0.97 7.59
C GLY A 11 1.57 -1.26 6.45
N ASN A 12 2.74 -0.61 6.45
CA ASN A 12 3.75 -0.86 5.42
C ASN A 12 4.47 -2.20 5.62
N ALA A 13 4.74 -2.57 6.86
CA ALA A 13 5.40 -3.83 7.18
C ALA A 13 4.59 -5.07 6.76
N LEU A 14 3.25 -4.97 6.78
CA LEU A 14 2.34 -6.07 6.45
C LEU A 14 2.52 -6.56 5.01
N ILE A 15 2.82 -5.66 4.07
CA ILE A 15 3.02 -6.01 2.66
C ILE A 15 4.52 -6.10 2.39
N GLU A 16 5.05 -7.30 2.28
CA GLU A 16 6.45 -7.52 1.92
C GLU A 16 6.75 -6.95 0.53
N SER A 17 5.89 -7.25 -0.44
CA SER A 17 5.94 -6.67 -1.77
C SER A 17 4.58 -6.65 -2.45
N MET A 18 4.42 -5.76 -3.41
CA MET A 18 3.27 -5.73 -4.30
C MET A 18 3.72 -5.52 -5.74
N ASP A 19 3.15 -6.32 -6.63
CA ASP A 19 3.43 -6.30 -8.06
C ASP A 19 2.22 -5.81 -8.82
N LEU A 20 2.45 -4.90 -9.76
CA LEU A 20 1.49 -4.53 -10.78
C LEU A 20 1.88 -5.19 -12.10
N LYS A 21 0.99 -5.96 -12.66
CA LYS A 21 1.16 -6.59 -13.98
C LYS A 21 0.07 -6.14 -14.94
N ILE A 22 0.44 -5.94 -16.18
CA ILE A 22 -0.49 -5.65 -17.28
C ILE A 22 -0.18 -6.62 -18.42
N GLY A 23 -1.19 -7.39 -18.84
CA GLY A 23 -1.02 -8.40 -19.86
C GLY A 23 0.01 -9.48 -19.50
N GLY A 24 0.14 -9.80 -18.23
CA GLY A 24 1.13 -10.76 -17.71
C GLY A 24 2.55 -10.19 -17.52
N ASN A 25 2.82 -8.99 -18.02
CA ASN A 25 4.13 -8.35 -17.84
C ASN A 25 4.19 -7.56 -16.53
N LEU A 26 5.28 -7.73 -15.77
CA LEU A 26 5.53 -6.92 -14.58
C LEU A 26 5.83 -5.49 -15.03
N ILE A 27 5.01 -4.55 -14.56
CA ILE A 27 5.14 -3.13 -14.88
C ILE A 27 5.83 -2.39 -13.75
N ASP A 28 5.44 -2.68 -12.49
CA ASP A 28 6.04 -2.02 -11.32
C ASP A 28 6.00 -2.95 -10.11
N ARG A 29 6.98 -2.79 -9.21
CA ARG A 29 7.08 -3.55 -7.97
C ARG A 29 7.47 -2.64 -6.82
N HIS A 30 6.68 -2.66 -5.75
CA HIS A 30 6.97 -1.94 -4.53
C HIS A 30 7.25 -2.90 -3.38
N SER A 31 8.27 -2.60 -2.58
CA SER A 31 8.55 -3.28 -1.31
C SER A 31 8.07 -2.46 -0.13
N SER A 32 7.96 -3.07 1.04
CA SER A 32 7.64 -2.38 2.30
C SER A 32 8.60 -1.23 2.58
N ILE A 33 9.90 -1.45 2.37
CA ILE A 33 10.95 -0.46 2.57
C ILE A 33 10.76 0.73 1.63
N TRP A 34 10.48 0.45 0.35
CA TRP A 34 10.22 1.52 -0.61
C TRP A 34 9.00 2.36 -0.24
N MET A 35 7.93 1.72 0.21
CA MET A 35 6.73 2.44 0.65
C MET A 35 7.01 3.37 1.82
N ASP A 36 7.86 2.96 2.76
CA ASP A 36 8.29 3.81 3.87
C ASP A 36 9.15 4.99 3.39
N ILE A 37 10.14 4.74 2.55
CA ILE A 37 11.00 5.78 1.97
C ILE A 37 10.16 6.81 1.22
N LYS A 38 9.29 6.34 0.32
CA LYS A 38 8.45 7.21 -0.49
C LYS A 38 7.51 8.06 0.37
N ARG A 39 6.94 7.47 1.42
CA ARG A 39 6.11 8.20 2.38
C ARG A 39 6.89 9.32 3.07
N GLU A 40 8.07 9.04 3.59
CA GLU A 40 8.89 10.04 4.29
C GLU A 40 9.34 11.19 3.37
N LEU A 41 9.73 10.87 2.15
CA LEU A 41 10.30 11.85 1.23
C LEU A 41 9.24 12.66 0.47
N PHE A 42 8.10 12.08 0.14
CA PHE A 42 7.16 12.68 -0.80
C PHE A 42 5.79 13.03 -0.19
N THR A 43 5.51 12.62 1.04
CA THR A 43 4.27 13.04 1.70
C THR A 43 4.38 14.45 2.22
N LYS A 44 3.37 15.27 1.92
CA LYS A 44 3.32 16.65 2.42
C LYS A 44 3.24 16.66 3.95
N PRO A 45 3.96 17.57 4.63
CA PRO A 45 3.96 17.64 6.10
C PRO A 45 2.55 17.67 6.72
N GLY A 46 1.61 18.38 6.10
CA GLY A 46 0.24 18.49 6.62
C GLY A 46 -0.59 17.20 6.52
N THR A 47 -0.17 16.22 5.69
CA THR A 47 -0.86 14.93 5.54
C THR A 47 -0.08 13.77 6.17
N LEU A 48 1.16 14.00 6.57
CA LEU A 48 2.02 12.97 7.11
C LEU A 48 1.46 12.37 8.42
N ALA A 49 0.91 13.21 9.29
CA ALA A 49 0.29 12.75 10.54
C ALA A 49 -0.88 11.79 10.28
N VAL A 50 -1.74 12.11 9.31
CA VAL A 50 -2.87 11.24 8.93
C VAL A 50 -2.35 9.92 8.33
N HIS A 51 -1.33 9.97 7.48
CA HIS A 51 -0.71 8.77 6.94
C HIS A 51 -0.10 7.90 8.03
N ASN A 52 0.54 8.51 9.01
CA ASN A 52 1.10 7.79 10.15
C ASN A 52 0.01 7.09 10.95
N ASP A 53 -1.09 7.77 11.22
CA ASP A 53 -2.21 7.22 11.98
C ASP A 53 -2.84 5.99 11.27
N ILE A 54 -3.16 6.10 9.98
CA ILE A 54 -3.77 5.00 9.22
C ILE A 54 -2.82 3.78 9.03
N LEU A 55 -1.50 4.01 9.02
CA LEU A 55 -0.47 2.98 8.96
C LEU A 55 -0.07 2.48 10.35
N ARG A 56 -0.59 3.09 11.41
CA ARG A 56 -0.20 2.85 12.80
C ARG A 56 1.31 3.05 13.01
N LYS A 57 1.82 4.18 12.54
CA LYS A 57 3.20 4.60 12.78
C LYS A 57 3.22 5.78 13.73
N TYR A 58 3.83 5.60 14.88
CA TYR A 58 3.88 6.58 15.95
C TYR A 58 5.33 6.98 16.22
N ALA A 59 5.54 8.17 16.78
CA ALA A 59 6.83 8.56 17.32
C ALA A 59 7.23 7.62 18.46
N ASP A 60 8.54 7.45 18.70
CA ASP A 60 9.04 6.51 19.72
C ASP A 60 8.48 6.84 21.12
N GLU A 61 8.28 8.11 21.42
CA GLU A 61 7.69 8.59 22.66
C GLU A 61 6.20 8.31 22.83
N ASP A 62 5.48 8.16 21.71
CA ASP A 62 4.05 7.83 21.65
C ASP A 62 3.80 6.33 21.50
N TYR A 63 4.87 5.55 21.38
CA TYR A 63 4.78 4.11 21.21
C TYR A 63 4.30 3.46 22.50
N ASN A 64 3.03 3.06 22.52
CA ASN A 64 2.41 2.40 23.66
C ASN A 64 2.07 0.95 23.32
N TRP A 65 2.65 0.02 24.07
CA TRP A 65 2.43 -1.41 23.92
C TRP A 65 0.96 -1.84 23.99
N ASP A 66 0.15 -1.15 24.79
CA ASP A 66 -1.27 -1.47 24.90
C ASP A 66 -2.05 -1.15 23.62
N THR A 67 -1.63 -0.12 22.89
CA THR A 67 -2.22 0.26 21.60
C THR A 67 -1.91 -0.77 20.52
N PHE A 68 -0.75 -1.43 20.59
CA PHE A 68 -0.28 -2.38 19.58
C PHE A 68 -0.74 -3.82 19.81
N ARG A 69 -1.33 -4.11 20.96
CA ARG A 69 -1.90 -5.44 21.26
C ARG A 69 -3.24 -5.68 20.62
N THR A 70 -3.96 -4.61 20.30
CA THR A 70 -5.33 -4.72 19.80
C THR A 70 -5.32 -4.81 18.29
N GLY A 71 -5.93 -5.84 17.74
CA GLY A 71 -6.22 -5.94 16.33
C GLY A 71 -7.11 -4.79 15.86
N GLY A 72 -7.27 -4.61 14.56
CA GLY A 72 -8.13 -3.57 14.01
C GLY A 72 -7.94 -3.38 12.52
N LYS A 73 -8.64 -2.42 11.97
CA LYS A 73 -8.51 -2.06 10.56
C LYS A 73 -7.22 -1.28 10.34
N ILE A 74 -6.51 -1.64 9.27
CA ILE A 74 -5.33 -0.94 8.79
C ILE A 74 -5.65 -0.52 7.36
N HIS A 75 -5.40 0.73 7.04
CA HIS A 75 -5.54 1.25 5.68
C HIS A 75 -4.16 1.50 5.11
N ILE A 76 -3.86 0.87 4.01
CA ILE A 76 -2.54 0.96 3.37
C ILE A 76 -2.72 1.70 2.04
N PRO A 77 -2.32 2.99 1.96
CA PRO A 77 -2.34 3.73 0.72
C PRO A 77 -1.34 3.13 -0.27
N LEU A 78 -1.83 2.63 -1.40
CA LEU A 78 -0.96 2.14 -2.46
C LEU A 78 -0.26 3.32 -3.13
N GLN A 79 0.99 3.12 -3.55
CA GLN A 79 1.85 4.21 -3.99
C GLN A 79 2.27 4.10 -5.48
N PHE A 80 1.52 3.35 -6.28
CA PHE A 80 1.71 3.33 -7.73
C PHE A 80 1.50 4.72 -8.33
N TRP A 81 2.05 4.97 -9.51
CA TRP A 81 1.98 6.29 -10.16
C TRP A 81 0.55 6.83 -10.31
N PHE A 82 -0.43 5.96 -10.48
CA PHE A 82 -1.85 6.32 -10.63
C PHE A 82 -2.60 6.46 -9.28
N CYS A 83 -1.96 6.21 -8.15
CA CYS A 83 -2.59 6.32 -6.83
C CYS A 83 -2.50 7.75 -6.24
N ASN A 84 -1.87 8.68 -6.93
CA ASN A 84 -1.64 10.04 -6.43
C ASN A 84 -2.75 11.03 -6.84
N TYR A 85 -3.89 10.55 -7.31
CA TYR A 85 -5.01 11.38 -7.70
C TYR A 85 -5.49 12.23 -6.52
N GLY A 86 -5.64 13.55 -6.76
CA GLY A 86 -6.10 14.47 -5.71
C GLY A 86 -5.04 14.95 -4.71
N SER A 87 -3.80 14.47 -4.80
CA SER A 87 -2.72 14.89 -3.87
C SER A 87 -2.23 16.34 -4.09
N GLY A 88 -2.84 17.08 -5.04
CA GLY A 88 -2.46 18.46 -5.39
C GLY A 88 -1.09 18.55 -6.06
N GLN A 89 -0.55 17.47 -6.54
CA GLN A 89 0.56 17.48 -7.47
C GLN A 89 0.04 17.70 -8.89
N ASN A 90 0.74 18.50 -9.68
CA ASN A 90 0.32 18.87 -11.04
C ASN A 90 0.32 17.68 -12.03
N ASN A 91 0.76 16.51 -11.63
CA ASN A 91 0.84 15.29 -12.44
C ASN A 91 -0.03 14.19 -11.80
N THR A 92 -1.33 14.30 -11.95
CA THR A 92 -2.28 13.25 -11.61
C THR A 92 -2.41 12.29 -12.78
N PHE A 93 -1.69 11.19 -12.72
CA PHE A 93 -1.85 10.12 -13.68
C PHE A 93 -2.98 9.19 -13.25
N VAL A 94 -3.76 8.76 -14.20
CA VAL A 94 -4.84 7.80 -14.02
C VAL A 94 -4.49 6.57 -14.84
N LEU A 95 -4.76 5.39 -14.32
CA LEU A 95 -4.59 4.17 -15.10
C LEU A 95 -5.64 4.09 -16.20
N PRO A 96 -5.28 4.15 -17.50
CA PRO A 96 -6.23 4.26 -18.60
C PRO A 96 -6.84 2.90 -18.96
N ILE A 97 -7.67 2.37 -18.08
CA ILE A 97 -8.28 1.03 -18.23
C ILE A 97 -9.02 0.89 -19.57
N THR A 98 -9.66 1.97 -20.02
CA THR A 98 -10.41 2.00 -21.27
C THR A 98 -9.51 1.77 -22.50
N SER A 99 -8.25 2.15 -22.41
CA SER A 99 -7.28 2.03 -23.51
C SER A 99 -6.52 0.70 -23.48
N ILE A 100 -6.52 0.02 -22.32
CA ILE A 100 -5.88 -1.28 -22.14
C ILE A 100 -6.84 -2.37 -22.63
N ASN A 101 -7.02 -2.44 -23.94
CA ASN A 101 -7.90 -3.42 -24.55
C ASN A 101 -7.30 -4.83 -24.48
N ASN A 102 -8.09 -5.80 -24.05
CA ASN A 102 -7.76 -7.23 -24.03
C ASN A 102 -6.55 -7.63 -23.15
N GLN A 103 -6.15 -6.79 -22.22
CA GLN A 103 -5.09 -7.10 -21.26
C GLN A 103 -5.65 -7.09 -19.84
N THR A 104 -5.28 -8.08 -19.07
CA THR A 104 -5.62 -8.17 -17.65
C THR A 104 -4.71 -7.29 -16.83
N ILE A 105 -5.27 -6.53 -15.89
CA ILE A 105 -4.51 -5.80 -14.87
C ILE A 105 -4.55 -6.65 -13.61
N GLU A 106 -3.38 -6.99 -13.11
CA GLU A 106 -3.22 -7.82 -11.92
C GLU A 106 -2.42 -7.09 -10.86
N LEU A 107 -2.93 -7.10 -9.63
CA LEU A 107 -2.21 -6.69 -8.43
C LEU A 107 -1.95 -7.93 -7.58
N THR A 108 -0.70 -8.25 -7.36
CA THR A 108 -0.29 -9.37 -6.52
C THR A 108 0.35 -8.83 -5.25
N PHE A 109 -0.14 -9.26 -4.09
CA PHE A 109 0.39 -8.87 -2.79
C PHE A 109 1.07 -10.08 -2.15
N LYS A 110 2.31 -9.89 -1.70
CA LYS A 110 3.01 -10.82 -0.83
C LYS A 110 2.96 -10.28 0.58
N ILE A 111 2.42 -11.05 1.49
CA ILE A 111 2.29 -10.68 2.90
C ILE A 111 3.55 -11.10 3.66
N SER A 112 4.02 -10.24 4.54
CA SER A 112 5.18 -10.50 5.39
C SER A 112 4.93 -11.62 6.39
N GLY A 113 5.99 -12.29 6.80
CA GLY A 113 5.93 -13.30 7.86
C GLY A 113 5.58 -12.69 9.21
N ILE A 114 5.03 -13.49 10.10
CA ILE A 114 4.62 -13.03 11.45
C ILE A 114 5.79 -12.43 12.23
N ASN A 115 6.98 -12.99 12.10
CA ASN A 115 8.17 -12.54 12.81
C ASN A 115 8.60 -11.13 12.44
N ASP A 116 8.24 -10.67 11.23
CA ASP A 116 8.52 -9.32 10.76
C ASP A 116 7.46 -8.30 11.22
N LEU A 117 6.32 -8.80 11.69
CA LEU A 117 5.15 -7.99 12.06
C LEU A 117 4.98 -7.81 13.56
N ILE A 118 5.70 -8.56 14.35
CA ILE A 118 5.55 -8.57 15.80
C ILE A 118 6.82 -8.07 16.48
N SER A 119 6.63 -7.18 17.43
CA SER A 119 7.66 -6.75 18.36
C SER A 119 7.40 -7.37 19.73
N VAL A 120 8.44 -7.94 20.32
CA VAL A 120 8.36 -8.56 21.64
C VAL A 120 9.17 -7.71 22.61
N GLN A 121 8.50 -7.24 23.64
CA GLN A 121 9.20 -6.64 24.77
C GLN A 121 9.73 -7.80 25.64
N ASP A 122 11.02 -8.08 25.49
CA ASP A 122 11.64 -9.26 26.06
C ASP A 122 12.19 -9.04 27.48
N ASP A 123 11.81 -9.95 28.38
CA ASP A 123 12.53 -10.25 29.61
C ASP A 123 13.42 -11.49 29.45
N GLY A 124 13.67 -11.94 28.24
CA GLY A 124 14.61 -13.01 27.89
C GLY A 124 14.03 -14.43 27.80
N SER A 125 12.73 -14.65 27.84
CA SER A 125 12.21 -16.03 27.98
C SER A 125 10.97 -16.40 27.16
N GLY A 126 10.76 -15.89 25.95
CA GLY A 126 9.57 -16.24 25.16
C GLY A 126 9.81 -16.57 23.71
N THR A 127 9.43 -17.78 23.32
CA THR A 127 9.28 -18.14 21.91
C THR A 127 7.85 -17.83 21.49
N LEU A 128 7.68 -17.06 20.42
CA LEU A 128 6.37 -16.89 19.77
C LEU A 128 6.03 -18.19 19.06
N THR A 129 4.95 -18.81 19.44
CA THR A 129 4.39 -19.94 18.70
C THR A 129 3.48 -19.41 17.61
N ASP A 130 3.74 -19.85 16.41
CA ASP A 130 3.22 -19.40 15.11
C ASP A 130 1.70 -19.58 14.89
N SER A 131 0.92 -19.79 15.95
CA SER A 131 -0.38 -20.44 15.78
C SER A 131 -1.63 -19.56 15.83
N SER A 132 -1.53 -18.24 15.86
CA SER A 132 -2.75 -17.47 16.15
C SER A 132 -2.96 -16.12 15.45
N TYR A 133 -2.29 -15.83 14.33
CA TYR A 133 -2.67 -14.63 13.59
C TYR A 133 -3.32 -14.98 12.25
N SER A 134 -4.30 -14.19 11.87
CA SER A 134 -4.93 -14.29 10.56
C SER A 134 -5.39 -12.91 10.07
N ILE A 135 -5.33 -12.71 8.78
CA ILE A 135 -6.00 -11.59 8.15
C ILE A 135 -7.47 -11.98 7.98
N ALA A 136 -8.34 -11.39 8.78
CA ALA A 136 -9.76 -11.72 8.77
C ALA A 136 -10.43 -11.29 7.46
N ASN A 137 -10.01 -10.17 6.90
CA ASN A 137 -10.53 -9.64 5.64
C ASN A 137 -9.50 -8.71 4.98
N ALA A 138 -9.42 -8.76 3.66
CA ALA A 138 -8.65 -7.81 2.86
C ALA A 138 -9.53 -7.26 1.74
N THR A 139 -9.62 -5.95 1.63
CA THR A 139 -10.44 -5.26 0.62
C THR A 139 -9.61 -4.22 -0.09
N LEU A 140 -9.65 -4.22 -1.42
CA LEU A 140 -9.07 -3.16 -2.23
C LEU A 140 -10.12 -2.10 -2.51
N LEU A 141 -9.84 -0.85 -2.13
CA LEU A 141 -10.66 0.31 -2.48
C LEU A 141 -10.10 0.95 -3.73
N VAL A 142 -10.95 1.17 -4.72
CA VAL A 142 -10.56 1.74 -6.02
C VAL A 142 -11.53 2.84 -6.40
N ASP A 143 -10.99 4.01 -6.75
CA ASP A 143 -11.76 5.11 -7.30
C ASP A 143 -11.75 5.05 -8.83
N TYR A 144 -12.93 5.11 -9.44
CA TYR A 144 -13.09 5.11 -10.89
C TYR A 144 -13.50 6.48 -11.40
N ILE A 145 -12.85 6.91 -12.46
CA ILE A 145 -13.26 8.09 -13.24
C ILE A 145 -14.10 7.61 -14.42
N THR A 146 -15.34 8.03 -14.47
CA THR A 146 -16.24 7.73 -15.59
C THR A 146 -16.04 8.74 -16.69
N LEU A 147 -15.77 8.25 -17.90
CA LEU A 147 -15.64 9.09 -19.12
C LEU A 147 -16.99 9.17 -19.83
N GLU A 148 -17.22 10.29 -20.51
CA GLU A 148 -18.32 10.44 -21.45
C GLU A 148 -18.15 9.48 -22.64
N LYS A 149 -19.25 9.25 -23.35
CA LYS A 149 -19.27 8.24 -24.42
C LYS A 149 -18.30 8.58 -25.55
N GLU A 150 -18.24 9.84 -25.91
CA GLU A 150 -17.39 10.38 -26.97
C GLU A 150 -15.91 10.18 -26.64
N ASP A 151 -15.49 10.62 -25.46
CA ASP A 151 -14.10 10.49 -24.96
C ASP A 151 -13.67 9.01 -24.87
N ARG A 152 -14.60 8.14 -24.45
CA ARG A 152 -14.32 6.71 -24.38
C ARG A 152 -14.10 6.09 -25.75
N ILE A 153 -14.92 6.47 -26.75
CA ILE A 153 -14.78 5.99 -28.12
C ILE A 153 -13.47 6.48 -28.73
N GLU A 154 -13.13 7.75 -28.51
CA GLU A 154 -11.87 8.32 -28.97
C GLU A 154 -10.67 7.56 -28.40
N LEU A 155 -10.61 7.36 -27.08
CA LEU A 155 -9.54 6.60 -26.43
C LEU A 155 -9.45 5.15 -26.93
N GLN A 156 -10.57 4.49 -27.19
CA GLN A 156 -10.60 3.12 -27.71
C GLN A 156 -10.19 3.02 -29.18
N SER A 157 -10.40 4.06 -29.95
CA SER A 157 -10.09 4.08 -31.40
C SER A 157 -8.62 4.30 -31.71
N GLN A 158 -7.86 4.84 -30.77
CA GLN A 158 -6.43 5.11 -30.94
C GLN A 158 -5.64 3.80 -31.02
N LYS A 159 -4.99 3.56 -32.16
CA LYS A 159 -4.20 2.34 -32.42
C LYS A 159 -2.91 2.26 -31.60
N LEU A 160 -2.35 3.40 -31.24
CA LEU A 160 -1.13 3.50 -30.44
C LEU A 160 -1.32 4.60 -29.41
N GLN A 161 -1.13 4.25 -28.16
CA GLN A 161 -1.15 5.20 -27.05
C GLN A 161 0.19 5.16 -26.33
N ASN A 162 0.79 6.33 -26.15
CA ASN A 162 1.98 6.48 -25.34
C ASN A 162 1.56 6.92 -23.94
N TYR A 163 2.01 6.20 -22.94
CA TYR A 163 1.71 6.48 -21.56
C TYR A 163 3.00 6.54 -20.74
N LEU A 164 3.16 7.64 -20.00
CA LEU A 164 4.33 7.81 -19.15
C LEU A 164 4.11 7.11 -17.80
N ILE A 165 5.02 6.22 -17.46
CA ILE A 165 5.01 5.48 -16.21
C ILE A 165 6.25 5.86 -15.41
N THR A 166 6.05 6.17 -14.13
CA THR A 166 7.16 6.27 -13.18
C THR A 166 7.29 4.96 -12.44
N GLN A 167 8.40 4.27 -12.65
CA GLN A 167 8.73 3.00 -12.00
C GLN A 167 9.78 3.21 -10.91
N VAL A 168 9.88 2.23 -10.03
CA VAL A 168 10.88 2.16 -8.96
C VAL A 168 11.94 1.13 -9.29
#